data_8be01884649a8f9976a3ca69a133aedc
#
_entry.id   8be01884649a8f9976a3ca69a133aedc
#
_cell.length_a   1.000
_cell.length_b   1.000
_cell.length_c   1.000
_cell.angle_alpha   90.00
_cell.angle_beta   90.00
_cell.angle_gamma   90.00
#
_symmetry.space_group_name_H-M   'P 1'
#
loop_
_entity.id
_entity.type
_entity.pdbx_description
1 polymer ?
#
loop_
_entity_poly.entity_id
_entity_poly.type
_entity_poly.pdbx_seq_one_letter_code
_entity_poly.pdbx_strand_id
1 'polypeptide(L)'
;HGVNAIDHIQKNNSNNLDSEFDVVIVGAGPAGLSAALRAKELGLKYMILDQDQPGGTILQYPRRKLVLVQAVDLPLYGTLKKGEYSKEDLLDIWEKVIEDQKIKLLTGHKLLGITGEKGNFTVNTSSGPANASQVVLALGRRGTPRKLGIPGEELSKVMYKLIDAETYKNRKILVIGGGDSAIEAAIGLGHQDGNEVTMSYRKENFFRLKARNETHIQDAINNGLVNVIFNSNASMIDKNSVTLNSKESSIKLDNEFVFIFAGGELPFPLLNSIGIEFGKKVEAVT
;
A
#
# COMPACT_ATOMS: atom_id res chain seq x y z
N HIS A 1 -9.99 3.66 13.38
CA HIS A 1 -8.65 3.91 13.98
C HIS A 1 -8.27 5.39 13.92
N GLY A 2 -8.33 6.06 12.74
CA GLY A 2 -7.97 7.48 12.62
C GLY A 2 -8.79 8.39 13.53
N VAL A 3 -10.10 8.20 13.57
CA VAL A 3 -11.02 8.93 14.49
C VAL A 3 -10.57 8.74 15.95
N ASN A 4 -10.35 7.49 16.39
CA ASN A 4 -9.97 7.20 17.78
C ASN A 4 -8.63 7.84 18.18
N ALA A 5 -7.68 7.95 17.23
CA ALA A 5 -6.41 8.62 17.49
C ALA A 5 -6.62 10.12 17.78
N ILE A 6 -7.48 10.78 17.02
CA ILE A 6 -7.81 12.20 17.23
C ILE A 6 -8.61 12.39 18.52
N ASP A 7 -9.58 11.50 18.82
CA ASP A 7 -10.32 11.55 20.09
C ASP A 7 -9.40 11.40 21.31
N HIS A 8 -8.37 10.53 21.19
CA HIS A 8 -7.36 10.38 22.23
C HIS A 8 -6.52 11.65 22.39
N ILE A 9 -6.09 12.26 21.30
CA ILE A 9 -5.38 13.55 21.29
C ILE A 9 -6.23 14.61 21.99
N GLN A 10 -7.49 14.77 21.60
CA GLN A 10 -8.40 15.76 22.18
C GLN A 10 -8.55 15.60 23.69
N LYS A 11 -8.66 14.36 24.19
CA LYS A 11 -8.77 14.08 25.62
C LYS A 11 -7.51 14.39 26.43
N ASN A 12 -6.35 14.26 25.79
CA ASN A 12 -5.05 14.38 26.45
C ASN A 12 -4.28 15.65 26.03
N ASN A 13 -4.95 16.56 25.32
CA ASN A 13 -4.30 17.75 24.80
C ASN A 13 -4.11 18.77 25.93
N SER A 14 -2.89 18.91 26.40
CA SER A 14 -2.41 20.13 27.01
C SER A 14 -2.09 21.08 25.86
N ASN A 15 -3.01 22.01 25.54
CA ASN A 15 -2.83 23.01 24.49
C ASN A 15 -1.49 23.72 24.67
N ASN A 16 -0.50 23.34 23.88
CA ASN A 16 0.69 24.14 23.71
C ASN A 16 0.35 25.22 22.68
N LEU A 17 0.11 26.43 23.13
CA LEU A 17 -0.31 27.58 22.30
C LEU A 17 0.74 27.99 21.26
N ASP A 18 1.96 27.48 21.38
CA ASP A 18 3.11 27.89 20.55
C ASP A 18 3.31 27.04 19.29
N SER A 19 2.56 25.93 19.14
CA SER A 19 2.68 25.07 17.95
C SER A 19 1.83 25.61 16.79
N GLU A 20 2.36 25.51 15.57
CA GLU A 20 1.65 25.90 14.35
C GLU A 20 0.38 25.09 14.13
N PHE A 21 0.46 23.78 14.44
CA PHE A 21 -0.64 22.82 14.35
C PHE A 21 -0.85 22.07 15.67
N ASP A 22 -2.10 21.82 16.03
CA ASP A 22 -2.44 20.90 17.12
C ASP A 22 -2.04 19.48 16.75
N VAL A 23 -2.22 19.11 15.46
CA VAL A 23 -1.87 17.79 14.96
C VAL A 23 -1.41 17.82 13.50
N VAL A 24 -0.30 17.13 13.20
CA VAL A 24 0.11 16.78 11.85
C VAL A 24 -0.20 15.31 11.61
N ILE A 25 -0.91 15.02 10.52
CA ILE A 25 -1.33 13.66 10.12
C ILE A 25 -0.48 13.26 8.91
N VAL A 26 0.28 12.18 9.03
CA VAL A 26 1.16 11.66 7.98
C VAL A 26 0.52 10.46 7.30
N GLY A 27 0.14 10.64 6.04
CA GLY A 27 -0.52 9.64 5.20
C GLY A 27 -1.98 10.00 4.92
N ALA A 28 -2.34 10.13 3.65
CA ALA A 28 -3.68 10.45 3.16
C ALA A 28 -4.46 9.21 2.65
N GLY A 29 -4.20 8.05 3.24
CA GLY A 29 -5.06 6.87 3.08
C GLY A 29 -6.34 6.99 3.92
N PRO A 30 -7.24 5.98 3.88
CA PRO A 30 -8.53 6.02 4.60
C PRO A 30 -8.40 6.35 6.10
N ALA A 31 -7.35 5.88 6.76
CA ALA A 31 -7.11 6.16 8.18
C ALA A 31 -6.74 7.63 8.44
N GLY A 32 -5.83 8.20 7.61
CA GLY A 32 -5.43 9.59 7.73
C GLY A 32 -6.54 10.56 7.34
N LEU A 33 -7.29 10.26 6.28
CA LEU A 33 -8.44 11.07 5.88
C LEU A 33 -9.53 11.08 6.95
N SER A 34 -9.84 9.92 7.56
CA SER A 34 -10.79 9.88 8.68
C SER A 34 -10.28 10.64 9.92
N ALA A 35 -8.98 10.63 10.17
CA ALA A 35 -8.38 11.45 11.23
C ALA A 35 -8.50 12.95 10.91
N ALA A 36 -8.21 13.37 9.67
CA ALA A 36 -8.34 14.76 9.26
C ALA A 36 -9.79 15.27 9.35
N LEU A 37 -10.77 14.47 8.96
CA LEU A 37 -12.18 14.79 9.11
C LEU A 37 -12.55 14.99 10.58
N ARG A 38 -12.07 14.09 11.47
CA ARG A 38 -12.34 14.22 12.90
C ARG A 38 -11.64 15.43 13.52
N ALA A 39 -10.40 15.70 13.15
CA ALA A 39 -9.68 16.89 13.59
C ALA A 39 -10.43 18.18 13.20
N LYS A 40 -10.93 18.22 11.96
CA LYS A 40 -11.75 19.33 11.48
C LYS A 40 -13.06 19.47 12.25
N GLU A 41 -13.78 18.38 12.47
CA GLU A 41 -15.05 18.36 13.23
C GLU A 41 -14.87 18.90 14.65
N LEU A 42 -13.72 18.62 15.28
CA LEU A 42 -13.36 19.10 16.61
C LEU A 42 -12.74 20.51 16.62
N GLY A 43 -12.58 21.16 15.46
CA GLY A 43 -12.01 22.50 15.35
C GLY A 43 -10.51 22.59 15.61
N LEU A 44 -9.78 21.46 15.54
CA LEU A 44 -8.33 21.43 15.73
C LEU A 44 -7.62 22.10 14.53
N LYS A 45 -6.50 22.78 14.81
CA LYS A 45 -5.56 23.22 13.77
C LYS A 45 -4.79 22.01 13.30
N TYR A 46 -5.11 21.49 12.11
CA TYR A 46 -4.49 20.29 11.58
C TYR A 46 -3.87 20.52 10.21
N MET A 47 -2.93 19.64 9.87
CA MET A 47 -2.40 19.44 8.53
C MET A 47 -2.37 17.96 8.25
N ILE A 48 -2.74 17.54 7.03
CA ILE A 48 -2.51 16.17 6.54
C ILE A 48 -1.55 16.23 5.36
N LEU A 49 -0.58 15.34 5.33
CA LEU A 49 0.43 15.27 4.27
C LEU A 49 0.62 13.83 3.77
N ASP A 50 0.93 13.70 2.48
CA ASP A 50 1.28 12.42 1.85
C ASP A 50 2.38 12.64 0.81
N GLN A 51 3.20 11.62 0.58
CA GLN A 51 4.19 11.63 -0.51
C GLN A 51 3.54 11.47 -1.89
N ASP A 52 2.37 10.81 -1.94
CA ASP A 52 1.60 10.51 -3.15
C ASP A 52 0.26 11.27 -3.15
N GLN A 53 -0.61 10.93 -4.10
CA GLN A 53 -1.99 11.39 -4.13
C GLN A 53 -2.81 10.69 -3.03
N PRO A 54 -3.97 11.28 -2.61
CA PRO A 54 -4.83 10.69 -1.59
C PRO A 54 -5.39 9.32 -2.02
N GLY A 55 -5.70 8.47 -1.03
CA GLY A 55 -6.26 7.12 -1.26
C GLY A 55 -5.36 5.99 -0.76
N GLY A 56 -4.06 6.25 -0.55
CA GLY A 56 -3.12 5.29 0.04
C GLY A 56 -3.08 3.96 -0.71
N THR A 57 -3.34 2.85 -0.03
CA THR A 57 -3.32 1.50 -0.64
C THR A 57 -4.36 1.33 -1.76
N ILE A 58 -5.50 2.02 -1.68
CA ILE A 58 -6.55 1.94 -2.71
C ILE A 58 -6.04 2.50 -4.04
N LEU A 59 -5.29 3.61 -4.00
CA LEU A 59 -4.66 4.21 -5.17
C LEU A 59 -3.73 3.21 -5.90
N GLN A 60 -3.10 2.31 -5.15
CA GLN A 60 -2.14 1.32 -5.67
C GLN A 60 -2.80 0.06 -6.26
N TYR A 61 -4.12 -0.11 -6.11
CA TYR A 61 -4.81 -1.27 -6.67
C TYR A 61 -4.87 -1.21 -8.20
N PRO A 62 -4.94 -2.36 -8.87
CA PRO A 62 -5.26 -2.42 -10.30
C PRO A 62 -6.58 -1.73 -10.61
N ARG A 63 -6.71 -1.30 -11.85
CA ARG A 63 -7.97 -0.74 -12.37
C ARG A 63 -9.12 -1.74 -12.19
N ARG A 64 -10.30 -1.23 -11.87
CA ARG A 64 -11.54 -2.02 -11.63
C ARG A 64 -11.43 -3.05 -10.49
N LYS A 65 -10.42 -2.95 -9.65
CA LYS A 65 -10.30 -3.82 -8.47
C LYS A 65 -11.49 -3.61 -7.55
N LEU A 66 -12.21 -4.69 -7.24
CA LEU A 66 -13.28 -4.67 -6.24
C LEU A 66 -12.71 -4.71 -4.82
N VAL A 67 -13.24 -3.86 -3.96
CA VAL A 67 -12.86 -3.70 -2.56
C VAL A 67 -14.09 -3.89 -1.70
N LEU A 68 -14.04 -4.89 -0.82
CA LEU A 68 -15.08 -5.09 0.19
C LEU A 68 -14.90 -4.07 1.31
N VAL A 69 -15.91 -3.25 1.52
CA VAL A 69 -15.95 -2.25 2.58
C VAL A 69 -16.98 -2.67 3.64
N GLN A 70 -16.59 -2.63 4.91
CA GLN A 70 -17.53 -2.70 6.03
C GLN A 70 -18.18 -1.34 6.22
N ALA A 71 -19.39 -1.32 6.77
CA ALA A 71 -20.03 -0.05 7.12
C ALA A 71 -19.16 0.73 8.09
N VAL A 72 -18.91 1.99 7.80
CA VAL A 72 -18.08 2.88 8.62
C VAL A 72 -18.66 4.30 8.61
N ASP A 73 -18.79 4.88 9.79
CA ASP A 73 -19.18 6.28 9.94
C ASP A 73 -17.94 7.15 9.84
N LEU A 74 -18.00 8.10 8.92
CA LEU A 74 -16.94 9.08 8.68
C LEU A 74 -17.42 10.44 9.17
N PRO A 75 -16.64 11.15 10.01
CA PRO A 75 -16.99 12.48 10.45
C PRO A 75 -17.27 13.42 9.28
N LEU A 76 -18.24 14.30 9.40
CA LEU A 76 -18.62 15.30 8.40
C LEU A 76 -19.10 14.75 7.04
N TYR A 77 -19.11 13.43 6.84
CA TYR A 77 -19.55 12.78 5.59
C TYR A 77 -20.80 11.91 5.81
N GLY A 78 -20.85 11.18 6.93
CA GLY A 78 -21.90 10.19 7.22
C GLY A 78 -21.40 8.75 7.01
N THR A 79 -22.32 7.82 6.77
CA THR A 79 -22.01 6.40 6.71
C THR A 79 -21.63 5.96 5.30
N LEU A 80 -20.39 5.49 5.12
CA LEU A 80 -20.02 4.67 3.98
C LEU A 80 -20.64 3.28 4.19
N LYS A 81 -21.56 2.89 3.32
CA LYS A 81 -22.33 1.63 3.46
C LYS A 81 -21.45 0.41 3.24
N LYS A 82 -21.82 -0.69 3.90
CA LYS A 82 -21.22 -2.00 3.60
C LYS A 82 -21.54 -2.39 2.14
N GLY A 83 -20.49 -2.82 1.41
CA GLY A 83 -20.68 -3.24 0.00
C GLY A 83 -19.39 -3.54 -0.70
N GLU A 84 -19.52 -3.89 -1.97
CA GLU A 84 -18.42 -3.96 -2.93
C GLU A 84 -18.36 -2.64 -3.69
N TYR A 85 -17.18 -2.04 -3.70
CA TYR A 85 -16.89 -0.81 -4.44
C TYR A 85 -15.75 -1.10 -5.41
N SER A 86 -15.77 -0.48 -6.58
CA SER A 86 -14.57 -0.45 -7.41
C SER A 86 -13.51 0.44 -6.73
N LYS A 87 -12.27 0.26 -7.15
CA LYS A 87 -11.18 1.18 -6.75
C LYS A 87 -11.57 2.63 -7.06
N GLU A 88 -12.10 2.83 -8.26
CA GLU A 88 -12.48 4.13 -8.80
C GLU A 88 -13.57 4.78 -7.94
N ASP A 89 -14.65 4.06 -7.64
CA ASP A 89 -15.73 4.57 -6.78
C ASP A 89 -15.22 5.04 -5.41
N LEU A 90 -14.30 4.28 -4.82
CA LEU A 90 -13.72 4.67 -3.52
C LEU A 90 -12.82 5.90 -3.62
N LEU A 91 -12.05 6.05 -4.71
CA LEU A 91 -11.22 7.23 -4.93
C LEU A 91 -12.08 8.47 -5.18
N ASP A 92 -13.13 8.34 -5.97
CA ASP A 92 -14.10 9.42 -6.25
C ASP A 92 -14.79 9.89 -4.95
N ILE A 93 -15.18 8.94 -4.08
CA ILE A 93 -15.73 9.26 -2.75
C ILE A 93 -14.72 10.07 -1.92
N TRP A 94 -13.44 9.63 -1.87
CA TRP A 94 -12.41 10.33 -1.10
C TRP A 94 -12.11 11.71 -1.68
N GLU A 95 -12.01 11.84 -3.01
CA GLU A 95 -11.78 13.13 -3.68
C GLU A 95 -12.90 14.11 -3.36
N LYS A 96 -14.16 13.66 -3.52
CA LYS A 96 -15.33 14.46 -3.16
C LYS A 96 -15.34 14.88 -1.69
N VAL A 97 -15.00 13.97 -0.77
CA VAL A 97 -14.92 14.29 0.66
C VAL A 97 -13.84 15.34 0.94
N ILE A 98 -12.69 15.24 0.28
CA ILE A 98 -11.60 16.22 0.43
C ILE A 98 -12.05 17.60 -0.06
N GLU A 99 -12.71 17.67 -1.23
CA GLU A 99 -13.22 18.91 -1.82
C GLU A 99 -14.34 19.52 -0.99
N ASP A 100 -15.43 18.77 -0.73
CA ASP A 100 -16.62 19.26 0.00
C ASP A 100 -16.24 19.74 1.40
N GLN A 101 -15.34 19.03 2.04
CA GLN A 101 -14.87 19.35 3.38
C GLN A 101 -13.65 20.29 3.38
N LYS A 102 -13.14 20.72 2.22
CA LYS A 102 -11.97 21.60 2.09
C LYS A 102 -10.82 21.15 2.99
N ILE A 103 -10.46 19.86 2.91
CA ILE A 103 -9.40 19.28 3.73
C ILE A 103 -8.06 19.86 3.30
N LYS A 104 -7.27 20.38 4.25
CA LYS A 104 -5.91 20.89 4.01
C LYS A 104 -4.93 19.73 3.82
N LEU A 105 -4.91 19.18 2.60
CA LEU A 105 -4.01 18.08 2.21
C LEU A 105 -2.84 18.62 1.39
N LEU A 106 -1.63 18.26 1.80
CA LEU A 106 -0.39 18.50 1.07
C LEU A 106 0.12 17.20 0.46
N THR A 107 0.15 17.12 -0.85
CA THR A 107 0.73 15.99 -1.62
C THR A 107 2.17 16.27 -2.01
N GLY A 108 2.95 15.23 -2.33
CA GLY A 108 4.38 15.37 -2.64
C GLY A 108 5.27 15.62 -1.41
N HIS A 109 4.73 15.46 -0.20
CA HIS A 109 5.43 15.68 1.07
C HIS A 109 5.81 14.36 1.72
N LYS A 110 6.99 13.84 1.38
CA LYS A 110 7.51 12.60 1.97
C LYS A 110 8.03 12.87 3.39
N LEU A 111 7.57 12.08 4.37
CA LEU A 111 8.14 12.09 5.72
C LEU A 111 9.60 11.62 5.69
N LEU A 112 10.49 12.42 6.21
CA LEU A 112 11.93 12.12 6.36
C LEU A 112 12.30 11.77 7.80
N GLY A 113 11.61 12.35 8.78
CA GLY A 113 11.84 12.11 10.20
C GLY A 113 10.96 12.98 11.08
N ILE A 114 10.95 12.67 12.37
CA ILE A 114 10.27 13.47 13.39
C ILE A 114 11.28 13.68 14.53
N THR A 115 11.37 14.91 15.00
CA THR A 115 12.21 15.30 16.14
C THR A 115 11.39 16.05 17.17
N GLY A 116 11.93 16.26 18.35
CA GLY A 116 11.21 16.92 19.45
C GLY A 116 10.59 15.95 20.44
N GLU A 117 9.69 16.44 21.25
CA GLU A 117 9.05 15.72 22.34
C GLU A 117 7.53 16.02 22.38
N LYS A 118 6.82 15.33 23.26
CA LYS A 118 5.36 15.52 23.41
C LYS A 118 5.02 16.99 23.63
N GLY A 119 4.15 17.52 22.80
CA GLY A 119 3.74 18.93 22.81
C GLY A 119 4.53 19.82 21.86
N ASN A 120 5.69 19.39 21.36
CA ASN A 120 6.54 20.18 20.44
C ASN A 120 7.32 19.30 19.50
N PHE A 121 6.64 18.75 18.50
CA PHE A 121 7.22 17.94 17.44
C PHE A 121 7.54 18.77 16.20
N THR A 122 8.68 18.49 15.58
CA THR A 122 9.02 18.94 14.24
C THR A 122 8.94 17.75 13.28
N VAL A 123 7.99 17.79 12.35
CA VAL A 123 7.81 16.80 11.29
C VAL A 123 8.62 17.24 10.08
N ASN A 124 9.74 16.58 9.81
CA ASN A 124 10.63 16.88 8.70
C ASN A 124 10.14 16.18 7.43
N THR A 125 9.88 16.95 6.37
CA THR A 125 9.42 16.44 5.07
C THR A 125 10.36 16.83 3.95
N SER A 126 10.20 16.21 2.77
CA SER A 126 10.94 16.56 1.55
C SER A 126 10.69 18.01 1.07
N SER A 127 9.67 18.68 1.58
CA SER A 127 9.26 20.03 1.19
C SER A 127 9.39 21.06 2.33
N GLY A 128 10.01 20.66 3.44
CA GLY A 128 10.25 21.50 4.60
C GLY A 128 9.64 20.95 5.89
N PRO A 129 9.95 21.55 7.04
CA PRO A 129 9.43 21.13 8.34
C PRO A 129 8.02 21.67 8.59
N ALA A 130 7.26 20.98 9.45
CA ALA A 130 6.01 21.41 10.03
C ALA A 130 6.02 21.18 11.55
N ASN A 131 5.60 22.15 12.35
CA ASN A 131 5.61 22.06 13.80
C ASN A 131 4.22 21.74 14.34
N ALA A 132 4.14 20.73 15.21
CA ALA A 132 2.88 20.28 15.78
C ALA A 132 3.01 19.84 17.24
N SER A 133 1.94 20.02 18.01
CA SER A 133 1.85 19.47 19.37
C SER A 133 1.77 17.96 19.36
N GLN A 134 1.15 17.37 18.34
CA GLN A 134 0.92 15.92 18.22
C GLN A 134 1.13 15.48 16.76
N VAL A 135 1.47 14.19 16.58
CA VAL A 135 1.63 13.59 15.25
C VAL A 135 0.84 12.29 15.16
N VAL A 136 0.04 12.14 14.11
CA VAL A 136 -0.64 10.89 13.78
C VAL A 136 0.03 10.23 12.58
N LEU A 137 0.59 9.04 12.77
CA LEU A 137 1.20 8.25 11.70
C LEU A 137 0.16 7.31 11.09
N ALA A 138 -0.33 7.65 9.91
CA ALA A 138 -1.28 6.87 9.11
C ALA A 138 -0.60 6.24 7.87
N LEU A 139 0.64 5.77 8.02
CA LEU A 139 1.55 5.30 6.95
C LEU A 139 1.06 4.03 6.24
N GLY A 140 0.01 3.37 6.74
CA GLY A 140 -0.47 2.11 6.20
C GLY A 140 0.47 0.94 6.49
N ARG A 141 0.08 -0.24 5.97
CA ARG A 141 0.85 -1.50 6.12
C ARG A 141 1.75 -1.80 4.93
N ARG A 142 1.47 -1.20 3.76
CA ARG A 142 2.28 -1.40 2.57
C ARG A 142 3.36 -0.33 2.57
N GLY A 143 4.54 -0.73 3.02
CA GLY A 143 5.76 0.03 2.82
C GLY A 143 6.23 -0.02 1.37
N THR A 144 7.50 0.24 1.15
CA THR A 144 8.18 0.07 -0.14
C THR A 144 8.04 -1.40 -0.59
N PRO A 145 7.76 -1.67 -1.87
CA PRO A 145 7.79 -3.03 -2.38
C PRO A 145 9.11 -3.72 -2.04
N ARG A 146 9.02 -4.96 -1.57
CA ARG A 146 10.21 -5.74 -1.27
C ARG A 146 10.96 -6.04 -2.56
N LYS A 147 12.21 -5.63 -2.61
CA LYS A 147 13.13 -5.98 -3.68
C LYS A 147 13.65 -7.40 -3.48
N LEU A 148 13.97 -8.06 -4.58
CA LEU A 148 14.58 -9.38 -4.58
C LEU A 148 16.10 -9.29 -4.36
N GLY A 149 16.71 -8.16 -4.71
CA GLY A 149 18.15 -7.94 -4.61
C GLY A 149 18.94 -8.72 -5.66
N ILE A 150 18.37 -8.94 -6.83
CA ILE A 150 18.98 -9.72 -7.92
C ILE A 150 19.43 -8.83 -9.07
N PRO A 151 20.46 -9.22 -9.83
CA PRO A 151 20.90 -8.51 -11.02
C PRO A 151 19.76 -8.30 -12.03
N GLY A 152 19.64 -7.08 -12.57
CA GLY A 152 18.63 -6.70 -13.56
C GLY A 152 17.26 -6.33 -12.99
N GLU A 153 17.11 -6.30 -11.67
CA GLU A 153 15.85 -5.89 -11.03
C GLU A 153 15.51 -4.42 -11.27
N GLU A 154 16.50 -3.61 -11.66
CA GLU A 154 16.36 -2.17 -11.99
C GLU A 154 15.91 -1.94 -13.44
N LEU A 155 15.83 -2.97 -14.28
CA LEU A 155 15.42 -2.83 -15.68
C LEU A 155 13.98 -2.32 -15.79
N SER A 156 13.70 -1.50 -16.79
CA SER A 156 12.40 -0.86 -17.03
C SER A 156 11.23 -1.81 -17.24
N LYS A 157 11.50 -3.07 -17.56
CA LYS A 157 10.50 -4.14 -17.68
C LYS A 157 10.03 -4.72 -16.35
N VAL A 158 10.67 -4.31 -15.21
CA VAL A 158 10.37 -4.81 -13.86
C VAL A 158 9.43 -3.87 -13.17
N MET A 159 8.32 -4.40 -12.69
CA MET A 159 7.26 -3.65 -12.03
C MET A 159 6.85 -4.31 -10.72
N TYR A 160 6.48 -3.50 -9.74
CA TYR A 160 6.02 -3.94 -8.42
C TYR A 160 4.51 -3.79 -8.21
N LYS A 161 3.82 -3.32 -9.23
CA LYS A 161 2.35 -3.17 -9.26
C LYS A 161 1.83 -3.34 -10.67
N LEU A 162 0.65 -3.92 -10.78
CA LEU A 162 -0.12 -3.95 -12.03
C LEU A 162 -1.19 -2.86 -11.92
N ILE A 163 -1.16 -1.89 -12.82
CA ILE A 163 -2.15 -0.80 -12.85
C ILE A 163 -3.34 -1.21 -13.71
N ASP A 164 -3.08 -1.70 -14.91
CA ASP A 164 -4.09 -2.11 -15.87
C ASP A 164 -3.58 -3.31 -16.68
N ALA A 165 -4.28 -4.45 -16.58
CA ALA A 165 -3.91 -5.66 -17.31
C ALA A 165 -4.22 -5.53 -18.81
N GLU A 166 -5.23 -4.74 -19.20
CA GLU A 166 -5.68 -4.58 -20.59
C GLU A 166 -4.61 -3.94 -21.49
N THR A 167 -3.59 -3.30 -20.90
CA THR A 167 -2.46 -2.71 -21.63
C THR A 167 -1.44 -3.75 -22.14
N TYR A 168 -1.52 -4.98 -21.64
CA TYR A 168 -0.59 -6.06 -21.99
C TYR A 168 -1.30 -7.08 -22.88
N LYS A 169 -0.95 -7.12 -24.16
CA LYS A 169 -1.45 -8.10 -25.13
C LYS A 169 -0.31 -8.66 -25.94
N ASN A 170 -0.37 -9.96 -26.27
CA ASN A 170 0.65 -10.69 -27.01
C ASN A 170 2.05 -10.56 -26.36
N ARG A 171 2.12 -10.77 -25.01
CA ARG A 171 3.33 -10.59 -24.21
C ARG A 171 3.73 -11.83 -23.43
N LYS A 172 5.04 -12.03 -23.29
CA LYS A 172 5.62 -13.02 -22.37
C LYS A 172 5.85 -12.36 -21.00
N ILE A 173 5.10 -12.79 -20.01
CA ILE A 173 5.02 -12.11 -18.71
C ILE A 173 5.38 -13.08 -17.59
N LEU A 174 6.27 -12.64 -16.70
CA LEU A 174 6.58 -13.35 -15.47
C LEU A 174 5.96 -12.61 -14.27
N VAL A 175 5.21 -13.34 -13.43
CA VAL A 175 4.70 -12.87 -12.16
C VAL A 175 5.43 -13.60 -11.03
N ILE A 176 6.15 -12.86 -10.18
CA ILE A 176 6.90 -13.41 -9.05
C ILE A 176 6.12 -13.18 -7.77
N GLY A 177 5.69 -14.25 -7.13
CA GLY A 177 4.93 -14.20 -5.89
C GLY A 177 3.86 -15.28 -5.82
N GLY A 178 3.23 -15.45 -4.65
CA GLY A 178 2.19 -16.48 -4.43
C GLY A 178 1.13 -16.03 -3.43
N GLY A 179 0.94 -14.74 -3.23
CA GLY A 179 -0.16 -14.17 -2.45
C GLY A 179 -1.29 -13.66 -3.33
N ASP A 180 -2.41 -13.26 -2.74
CA ASP A 180 -3.62 -12.81 -3.45
C ASP A 180 -3.32 -11.79 -4.57
N SER A 181 -2.45 -10.82 -4.32
CA SER A 181 -2.11 -9.79 -5.34
C SER A 181 -1.37 -10.37 -6.55
N ALA A 182 -0.50 -11.36 -6.35
CA ALA A 182 0.20 -12.05 -7.43
C ALA A 182 -0.77 -12.89 -8.27
N ILE A 183 -1.65 -13.64 -7.59
CA ILE A 183 -2.68 -14.46 -8.22
C ILE A 183 -3.63 -13.62 -9.06
N GLU A 184 -4.17 -12.55 -8.49
CA GLU A 184 -5.10 -11.64 -9.18
C GLU A 184 -4.44 -10.98 -10.39
N ALA A 185 -3.16 -10.60 -10.27
CA ALA A 185 -2.40 -10.02 -11.38
C ALA A 185 -2.16 -11.07 -12.50
N ALA A 186 -1.75 -12.28 -12.14
CA ALA A 186 -1.50 -13.34 -13.12
C ALA A 186 -2.77 -13.73 -13.88
N ILE A 187 -3.90 -13.87 -13.18
CA ILE A 187 -5.20 -14.18 -13.81
C ILE A 187 -5.62 -13.02 -14.72
N GLY A 188 -5.56 -11.77 -14.24
CA GLY A 188 -5.93 -10.60 -15.03
C GLY A 188 -5.11 -10.46 -16.31
N LEU A 189 -3.80 -10.74 -16.23
CA LEU A 189 -2.91 -10.75 -17.39
C LEU A 189 -3.17 -11.95 -18.32
N GLY A 190 -3.46 -13.14 -17.75
CA GLY A 190 -3.76 -14.35 -18.51
C GLY A 190 -5.04 -14.26 -19.33
N HIS A 191 -6.01 -13.43 -18.90
CA HIS A 191 -7.22 -13.17 -19.67
C HIS A 191 -7.03 -12.20 -20.85
N GLN A 192 -5.85 -11.60 -20.99
CA GLN A 192 -5.60 -10.71 -22.13
C GLN A 192 -5.09 -11.50 -23.34
N ASP A 193 -5.57 -11.11 -24.52
CA ASP A 193 -5.31 -11.80 -25.78
C ASP A 193 -3.83 -12.03 -26.03
N GLY A 194 -3.45 -13.28 -26.32
CA GLY A 194 -2.11 -13.66 -26.74
C GLY A 194 -1.01 -13.57 -25.68
N ASN A 195 -1.36 -13.33 -24.42
CA ASN A 195 -0.37 -13.32 -23.34
C ASN A 195 0.06 -14.75 -22.95
N GLU A 196 1.35 -14.94 -22.74
CA GLU A 196 1.96 -16.11 -22.13
C GLU A 196 2.37 -15.74 -20.70
N VAL A 197 1.53 -16.10 -19.71
CA VAL A 197 1.77 -15.74 -18.30
C VAL A 197 2.36 -16.91 -17.53
N THR A 198 3.54 -16.71 -16.95
CA THR A 198 4.17 -17.66 -16.04
C THR A 198 4.27 -17.06 -14.66
N MET A 199 3.93 -17.84 -13.63
CA MET A 199 4.18 -17.48 -12.23
C MET A 199 5.38 -18.24 -11.69
N SER A 200 6.24 -17.56 -10.93
CA SER A 200 7.30 -18.17 -10.12
C SER A 200 6.96 -18.03 -8.65
N TYR A 201 6.91 -19.16 -7.95
CA TYR A 201 6.67 -19.15 -6.52
C TYR A 201 7.65 -20.03 -5.77
N ARG A 202 8.23 -19.50 -4.69
CA ARG A 202 9.32 -20.12 -3.92
C ARG A 202 8.93 -21.36 -3.13
N LYS A 203 7.63 -21.62 -2.93
CA LYS A 203 7.11 -22.77 -2.18
C LYS A 203 6.51 -23.81 -3.12
N GLU A 204 6.22 -24.98 -2.59
CA GLU A 204 5.68 -26.14 -3.32
C GLU A 204 4.21 -26.02 -3.70
N ASN A 205 3.45 -25.14 -2.99
CA ASN A 205 2.05 -24.84 -3.27
C ASN A 205 1.70 -23.45 -2.75
N PHE A 206 0.54 -22.94 -3.11
CA PHE A 206 0.06 -21.67 -2.59
C PHE A 206 -0.37 -21.83 -1.12
N PHE A 207 -0.01 -20.82 -0.30
CA PHE A 207 -0.37 -20.75 1.11
C PHE A 207 -1.10 -19.45 1.40
N ARG A 208 -2.13 -19.50 2.23
CA ARG A 208 -2.86 -18.33 2.74
C ARG A 208 -3.58 -17.52 1.66
N LEU A 209 -4.03 -18.15 0.59
CA LEU A 209 -4.93 -17.52 -0.35
C LEU A 209 -6.32 -17.40 0.26
N LYS A 210 -7.06 -16.39 -0.18
CA LYS A 210 -8.52 -16.36 0.02
C LYS A 210 -9.15 -17.48 -0.81
N ALA A 211 -10.16 -18.16 -0.26
CA ALA A 211 -10.83 -19.28 -0.95
C ALA A 211 -11.21 -18.96 -2.40
N ARG A 212 -11.72 -17.76 -2.66
CA ARG A 212 -12.04 -17.31 -4.02
C ARG A 212 -10.81 -17.31 -4.95
N ASN A 213 -9.68 -16.80 -4.48
CA ASN A 213 -8.46 -16.73 -5.30
C ASN A 213 -7.85 -18.12 -5.52
N GLU A 214 -8.00 -19.02 -4.56
CA GLU A 214 -7.56 -20.41 -4.69
C GLU A 214 -8.34 -21.12 -5.81
N THR A 215 -9.66 -21.00 -5.84
CA THR A 215 -10.50 -21.54 -6.92
C THR A 215 -10.12 -20.93 -8.27
N HIS A 216 -10.04 -19.60 -8.35
CA HIS A 216 -9.79 -18.91 -9.61
C HIS A 216 -8.41 -19.22 -10.22
N ILE A 217 -7.37 -19.35 -9.38
CA ILE A 217 -6.04 -19.69 -9.92
C ILE A 217 -5.99 -21.13 -10.41
N GLN A 218 -6.67 -22.05 -9.73
CA GLN A 218 -6.75 -23.43 -10.19
C GLN A 218 -7.47 -23.55 -11.53
N ASP A 219 -8.57 -22.80 -11.70
CA ASP A 219 -9.28 -22.71 -12.98
C ASP A 219 -8.40 -22.11 -14.09
N ALA A 220 -7.65 -21.04 -13.77
CA ALA A 220 -6.75 -20.42 -14.74
C ALA A 220 -5.61 -21.36 -15.17
N ILE A 221 -5.07 -22.17 -14.26
CA ILE A 221 -4.05 -23.19 -14.57
C ILE A 221 -4.67 -24.29 -15.46
N ASN A 222 -5.83 -24.81 -15.07
CA ASN A 222 -6.51 -25.88 -15.82
C ASN A 222 -6.89 -25.47 -17.24
N ASN A 223 -7.21 -24.19 -17.42
CA ASN A 223 -7.55 -23.62 -18.74
C ASN A 223 -6.30 -23.11 -19.51
N GLY A 224 -5.09 -23.30 -19.01
CA GLY A 224 -3.86 -22.89 -19.68
C GLY A 224 -3.63 -21.37 -19.75
N LEU A 225 -4.38 -20.58 -18.98
CA LEU A 225 -4.24 -19.12 -18.93
C LEU A 225 -2.99 -18.69 -18.14
N VAL A 226 -2.57 -19.51 -17.18
CA VAL A 226 -1.41 -19.23 -16.31
C VAL A 226 -0.63 -20.51 -16.11
N ASN A 227 0.69 -20.46 -16.41
CA ASN A 227 1.62 -21.51 -16.04
C ASN A 227 2.26 -21.20 -14.67
N VAL A 228 2.44 -22.21 -13.80
CA VAL A 228 3.04 -22.01 -12.47
C VAL A 228 4.27 -22.90 -12.28
N ILE A 229 5.38 -22.26 -11.90
CA ILE A 229 6.62 -22.94 -11.53
C ILE A 229 6.79 -22.77 -10.03
N PHE A 230 6.47 -23.84 -9.30
CA PHE A 230 6.69 -23.91 -7.85
C PHE A 230 8.15 -24.18 -7.51
N ASN A 231 8.52 -24.01 -6.23
CA ASN A 231 9.88 -24.19 -5.72
C ASN A 231 10.95 -23.43 -6.52
N SER A 232 10.57 -22.26 -7.08
CA SER A 232 11.43 -21.47 -7.95
C SER A 232 11.65 -20.06 -7.41
N ASN A 233 12.87 -19.55 -7.63
CA ASN A 233 13.25 -18.18 -7.31
C ASN A 233 13.94 -17.55 -8.52
N ALA A 234 13.60 -16.32 -8.84
CA ALA A 234 14.36 -15.55 -9.81
C ALA A 234 15.76 -15.26 -9.26
N SER A 235 16.78 -15.45 -10.09
CA SER A 235 18.18 -15.21 -9.73
C SER A 235 18.84 -14.13 -10.59
N MET A 236 18.33 -13.88 -11.80
CA MET A 236 18.81 -12.85 -12.70
C MET A 236 17.71 -12.45 -13.68
N ILE A 237 17.64 -11.17 -13.99
CA ILE A 237 16.74 -10.60 -14.99
C ILE A 237 17.59 -9.98 -16.09
N ASP A 238 17.50 -10.51 -17.29
CA ASP A 238 18.12 -9.94 -18.48
C ASP A 238 17.11 -9.13 -19.29
N LYS A 239 17.56 -8.42 -20.31
CA LYS A 239 16.72 -7.62 -21.21
C LYS A 239 15.52 -8.41 -21.77
N ASN A 240 15.75 -9.66 -22.22
CA ASN A 240 14.72 -10.47 -22.90
C ASN A 240 14.42 -11.79 -22.20
N SER A 241 14.96 -12.02 -21.02
CA SER A 241 14.78 -13.30 -20.30
C SER A 241 14.85 -13.11 -18.78
N VAL A 242 14.43 -14.15 -18.06
CA VAL A 242 14.64 -14.28 -16.60
C VAL A 242 15.15 -15.69 -16.31
N THR A 243 16.15 -15.78 -15.44
CA THR A 243 16.64 -17.06 -14.92
C THR A 243 15.95 -17.38 -13.61
N LEU A 244 15.28 -18.52 -13.58
CA LEU A 244 14.67 -19.09 -12.38
C LEU A 244 15.49 -20.27 -11.90
N ASN A 245 15.84 -20.30 -10.63
CA ASN A 245 16.50 -21.42 -9.98
C ASN A 245 15.49 -22.22 -9.15
N SER A 246 15.46 -23.51 -9.32
CA SER A 246 14.81 -24.48 -8.46
C SER A 246 15.86 -25.30 -7.69
N LYS A 247 15.43 -26.25 -6.86
CA LYS A 247 16.36 -27.13 -6.12
C LYS A 247 17.24 -27.98 -7.05
N GLU A 248 16.74 -28.32 -8.23
CA GLU A 248 17.34 -29.33 -9.12
C GLU A 248 17.82 -28.75 -10.47
N SER A 249 17.37 -27.56 -10.83
CA SER A 249 17.65 -26.99 -12.15
C SER A 249 17.59 -25.47 -12.18
N SER A 250 18.21 -24.92 -13.21
CA SER A 250 18.09 -23.50 -13.59
C SER A 250 17.36 -23.43 -14.92
N ILE A 251 16.29 -22.64 -14.98
CA ILE A 251 15.45 -22.47 -16.16
C ILE A 251 15.59 -21.02 -16.65
N LYS A 252 15.92 -20.85 -17.91
CA LYS A 252 15.93 -19.54 -18.57
C LYS A 252 14.62 -19.40 -19.35
N LEU A 253 13.81 -18.40 -18.97
CA LEU A 253 12.53 -18.09 -19.62
C LEU A 253 12.66 -16.82 -20.45
N ASP A 254 12.20 -16.89 -21.70
CA ASP A 254 11.98 -15.68 -22.49
C ASP A 254 10.92 -14.81 -21.83
N ASN A 255 11.18 -13.50 -21.75
CA ASN A 255 10.34 -12.63 -20.95
C ASN A 255 10.46 -11.17 -21.39
N GLU A 256 9.32 -10.49 -21.48
CA GLU A 256 9.25 -9.07 -21.82
C GLU A 256 8.90 -8.20 -20.60
N PHE A 257 8.12 -8.74 -19.67
CA PHE A 257 7.66 -8.01 -18.46
C PHE A 257 7.74 -8.88 -17.22
N VAL A 258 8.18 -8.28 -16.12
CA VAL A 258 8.27 -8.94 -14.81
C VAL A 258 7.46 -8.15 -13.80
N PHE A 259 6.50 -8.81 -13.14
CA PHE A 259 5.77 -8.25 -12.01
C PHE A 259 6.20 -8.93 -10.71
N ILE A 260 6.74 -8.15 -9.78
CA ILE A 260 7.22 -8.66 -8.49
C ILE A 260 6.21 -8.35 -7.38
N PHE A 261 5.55 -9.38 -6.88
CA PHE A 261 4.63 -9.32 -5.74
C PHE A 261 5.20 -10.06 -4.52
N ALA A 262 6.43 -9.73 -4.14
CA ALA A 262 7.13 -10.34 -3.00
C ALA A 262 6.68 -9.80 -1.62
N GLY A 263 5.61 -9.00 -1.60
CA GLY A 263 5.13 -8.30 -0.41
C GLY A 263 5.75 -6.92 -0.28
N GLY A 264 5.43 -6.22 0.82
CA GLY A 264 6.02 -4.92 1.16
C GLY A 264 6.92 -5.03 2.38
N GLU A 265 7.90 -4.15 2.46
CA GLU A 265 8.64 -3.92 3.69
C GLU A 265 7.85 -2.96 4.56
N LEU A 266 7.65 -3.33 5.82
CA LEU A 266 7.04 -2.43 6.78
C LEU A 266 7.98 -1.24 7.02
N PRO A 267 7.48 -0.03 7.31
CA PRO A 267 8.31 1.15 7.49
C PRO A 267 9.08 1.14 8.83
N PHE A 268 9.51 -0.04 9.29
CA PHE A 268 10.25 -0.20 10.54
C PHE A 268 11.52 0.65 10.63
N PRO A 269 12.37 0.77 9.58
CA PRO A 269 13.54 1.63 9.67
C PRO A 269 13.16 3.09 9.96
N LEU A 270 12.15 3.62 9.29
CA LEU A 270 11.65 4.97 9.54
C LEU A 270 11.05 5.08 10.95
N LEU A 271 10.22 4.11 11.37
CA LEU A 271 9.59 4.14 12.69
C LEU A 271 10.62 4.06 13.81
N ASN A 272 11.67 3.24 13.65
CA ASN A 272 12.78 3.18 14.61
C ASN A 272 13.58 4.50 14.63
N SER A 273 13.83 5.13 13.48
CA SER A 273 14.58 6.39 13.42
C SER A 273 13.88 7.57 14.07
N ILE A 274 12.54 7.50 14.21
CA ILE A 274 11.70 8.49 14.91
C ILE A 274 11.39 8.07 16.37
N GLY A 275 12.09 7.05 16.89
CA GLY A 275 11.99 6.64 18.31
C GLY A 275 10.83 5.70 18.63
N ILE A 276 10.15 5.11 17.63
CA ILE A 276 9.10 4.11 17.89
C ILE A 276 9.75 2.75 18.07
N GLU A 277 9.63 2.19 19.29
CA GLU A 277 10.11 0.87 19.64
C GLU A 277 9.00 -0.19 19.48
N PHE A 278 9.37 -1.35 18.95
CA PHE A 278 8.46 -2.49 18.77
C PHE A 278 8.77 -3.60 19.77
N GLY A 279 7.72 -4.29 20.24
CA GLY A 279 7.86 -5.50 21.05
C GLY A 279 8.06 -5.28 22.54
N LYS A 280 8.19 -4.05 23.02
CA LYS A 280 8.09 -3.77 24.46
C LYS A 280 6.60 -3.65 24.85
N LYS A 281 6.16 -4.39 25.89
CA LYS A 281 4.89 -4.10 26.56
C LYS A 281 5.00 -2.70 27.15
N VAL A 282 4.13 -1.80 26.69
CA VAL A 282 3.93 -0.52 27.39
C VAL A 282 3.33 -0.88 28.73
N GLU A 283 4.07 -0.70 29.82
CA GLU A 283 3.47 -0.71 31.16
C GLU A 283 2.44 0.43 31.15
N ALA A 284 1.21 0.07 31.44
CA ALA A 284 0.15 1.06 31.57
C ALA A 284 0.57 2.03 32.67
N VAL A 285 0.83 3.27 32.30
CA VAL A 285 1.00 4.34 33.27
C VAL A 285 -0.34 4.52 33.93
N THR A 286 -0.43 4.04 35.18
CA THR A 286 -1.59 4.18 36.08
C THR A 286 -1.85 5.64 36.41
#